data_40d5d44bcf72faaa94e1db38e3cc8db3
#
_entry.id   40d5d44bcf72faaa94e1db38e3cc8db3
#
_cell.length_a   1.000
_cell.length_b   1.000
_cell.length_c   1.000
_cell.angle_alpha   90.00
_cell.angle_beta   90.00
_cell.angle_gamma   90.00
#
_symmetry.space_group_name_H-M   'P 1'
#
loop_
_entity.id
_entity.type
_entity.pdbx_description
1 polymer ?
#
loop_
_entity_poly.entity_id
_entity_poly.type
_entity_poly.pdbx_seq_one_letter_code
_entity_poly.pdbx_strand_id
1 'polypeptide(L)'
;MPSHAGIVAIAIRENDNVATALRDLAVGEKIVVGVADHTRSVQVRQAIPFGHKLALTDIPAGTDILKYGEVMGRATQEIPAGAHAHIHNIESLRGRGDLEAKGTSHGV
;
A
#
# COMPACT_ATOMS: atom_id res chain seq x y z
N MET A 1 -7.45 -18.44 18.87
CA MET A 1 -7.55 -17.77 18.64
C MET A 1 -7.70 -17.42 17.52
N PRO A 2 -8.49 -17.12 17.37
CA PRO A 2 -8.60 -16.88 16.00
C PRO A 2 -7.67 -15.85 15.58
N SER A 3 -7.12 -16.12 14.47
CA SER A 3 -6.11 -15.23 13.96
C SER A 3 -6.68 -13.89 13.55
N HIS A 4 -7.99 -13.75 13.52
CA HIS A 4 -8.58 -12.47 13.17
C HIS A 4 -8.41 -11.45 14.28
N ALA A 5 -8.28 -11.92 15.50
CA ALA A 5 -8.07 -10.99 16.60
C ALA A 5 -6.71 -10.34 16.39
N GLY A 6 -6.66 -9.05 16.38
CA GLY A 6 -5.42 -8.35 16.22
C GLY A 6 -5.04 -7.95 14.81
N ILE A 7 -5.78 -8.40 13.81
CA ILE A 7 -5.52 -7.94 12.45
C ILE A 7 -5.99 -6.49 12.35
N VAL A 8 -5.08 -5.58 12.04
CA VAL A 8 -5.39 -4.16 12.00
C VAL A 8 -5.08 -3.52 10.65
N ALA A 9 -4.69 -4.32 9.68
CA ALA A 9 -4.49 -3.87 8.30
C ALA A 9 -4.68 -5.07 7.40
N ILE A 10 -5.05 -4.83 6.15
CA ILE A 10 -5.42 -5.94 5.29
C ILE A 10 -4.92 -5.71 3.86
N ALA A 11 -4.39 -6.78 3.26
CA ALA A 11 -4.06 -6.88 1.85
C ALA A 11 -4.83 -8.08 1.32
N ILE A 12 -5.41 -7.94 0.13
CA ILE A 12 -6.31 -8.96 -0.39
C ILE A 12 -5.57 -10.05 -1.14
N ARG A 13 -4.54 -9.68 -1.89
CA ARG A 13 -3.83 -10.64 -2.73
C ARG A 13 -2.44 -10.89 -2.20
N GLU A 14 -1.95 -12.08 -2.49
CA GLU A 14 -0.62 -12.51 -2.04
C GLU A 14 0.47 -11.56 -2.52
N ASN A 15 0.32 -11.04 -3.72
CA ASN A 15 1.36 -10.20 -4.31
C ASN A 15 1.18 -8.70 -4.06
N ASP A 16 0.18 -8.32 -3.27
CA ASP A 16 0.04 -6.91 -2.90
C ASP A 16 1.27 -6.49 -2.10
N ASN A 17 1.77 -5.28 -2.35
CA ASN A 17 2.90 -4.77 -1.58
C ASN A 17 2.51 -3.64 -0.65
N VAL A 18 1.21 -3.33 -0.57
CA VAL A 18 0.69 -2.39 0.42
C VAL A 18 -0.54 -3.00 1.06
N ALA A 19 -0.83 -2.58 2.29
CA ALA A 19 -2.02 -2.98 3.01
C ALA A 19 -2.77 -1.74 3.45
N THR A 20 -4.07 -1.88 3.67
CA THR A 20 -4.91 -0.77 4.11
C THR A 20 -5.14 -0.87 5.61
N ALA A 21 -4.92 0.23 6.32
CA ALA A 21 -5.08 0.26 7.76
C ALA A 21 -6.55 0.26 8.13
N LEU A 22 -6.92 -0.58 9.08
CA LEU A 22 -8.31 -0.70 9.55
C LEU A 22 -8.56 0.16 10.78
N ARG A 23 -7.53 0.82 11.29
CA ARG A 23 -7.61 1.81 12.35
C ARG A 23 -6.38 2.69 12.24
N ASP A 24 -6.33 3.76 13.01
CA ASP A 24 -5.10 4.56 13.08
C ASP A 24 -3.99 3.70 13.66
N LEU A 25 -2.82 3.77 13.07
CA LEU A 25 -1.64 3.02 13.53
C LEU A 25 -0.58 4.00 13.96
N ALA A 26 0.05 3.72 15.09
CA ALA A 26 1.05 4.62 15.66
C ALA A 26 2.45 4.13 15.34
N VAL A 27 3.37 5.07 15.27
CA VAL A 27 4.79 4.77 15.06
C VAL A 27 5.25 3.79 16.12
N GLY A 28 5.95 2.75 15.69
CA GLY A 28 6.54 1.79 16.60
C GLY A 28 5.66 0.60 16.95
N GLU A 29 4.39 0.63 16.57
CA GLU A 29 3.53 -0.53 16.81
C GLU A 29 4.00 -1.71 15.97
N LYS A 30 3.98 -2.89 16.56
CA LYS A 30 4.16 -4.11 15.81
C LYS A 30 2.76 -4.66 15.56
N ILE A 31 2.36 -4.69 14.31
CA ILE A 31 0.98 -5.02 13.97
C ILE A 31 0.90 -6.33 13.21
N VAL A 32 -0.29 -6.90 13.20
CA VAL A 32 -0.59 -8.10 12.43
C VAL A 32 -1.42 -7.66 11.22
N VAL A 33 -0.94 -8.03 10.04
CA VAL A 33 -1.58 -7.68 8.78
C VAL A 33 -2.12 -8.97 8.17
N GLY A 34 -3.39 -8.93 7.74
CA GLY A 34 -3.94 -10.04 6.98
C GLY A 34 -3.52 -9.91 5.52
N VAL A 35 -2.94 -10.96 4.96
CA VAL A 35 -2.49 -10.96 3.56
C VAL A 35 -3.08 -12.21 2.92
N ALA A 36 -4.06 -12.03 2.06
CA ALA A 36 -4.75 -13.16 1.44
C ALA A 36 -5.30 -14.07 2.55
N ASP A 37 -4.81 -15.30 2.66
CA ASP A 37 -5.33 -16.25 3.64
C ASP A 37 -4.36 -16.49 4.80
N HIS A 38 -3.37 -15.62 4.99
CA HIS A 38 -2.41 -15.76 6.09
C HIS A 38 -2.16 -14.40 6.71
N THR A 39 -1.24 -14.34 7.67
CA THR A 39 -0.92 -13.10 8.35
C THR A 39 0.58 -12.84 8.32
N ARG A 40 0.94 -11.58 8.49
CA ARG A 40 2.33 -11.13 8.58
C ARG A 40 2.44 -10.12 9.70
N SER A 41 3.62 -10.05 10.32
CA SER A 41 3.91 -9.00 11.28
C SER A 41 4.67 -7.89 10.58
N VAL A 42 4.30 -6.65 10.87
CA VAL A 42 4.96 -5.48 10.31
C VAL A 42 5.14 -4.48 11.43
N GLN A 43 6.30 -3.82 11.46
CA GLN A 43 6.51 -2.75 12.43
C GLN A 43 6.19 -1.43 11.74
N VAL A 44 5.31 -0.66 12.36
CA VAL A 44 4.87 0.63 11.81
C VAL A 44 5.98 1.64 12.01
N ARG A 45 6.39 2.30 10.94
CA ARG A 45 7.49 3.24 10.97
C ARG A 45 7.04 4.69 10.93
N GLN A 46 5.80 4.92 10.55
CA GLN A 46 5.20 6.25 10.51
C GLN A 46 3.74 6.12 10.88
N ALA A 47 3.13 7.18 11.37
CA ALA A 47 1.71 7.15 11.69
C ALA A 47 0.91 6.89 10.42
N ILE A 48 -0.02 5.97 10.49
CA ILE A 48 -0.86 5.59 9.36
C ILE A 48 -2.32 5.84 9.74
N PRO A 49 -2.97 6.81 9.16
CA PRO A 49 -4.39 7.04 9.47
C PRO A 49 -5.26 5.90 8.96
N PHE A 50 -6.39 5.71 9.61
CA PHE A 50 -7.38 4.73 9.18
C PHE A 50 -7.67 4.91 7.69
N GLY A 51 -7.68 3.83 6.95
CA GLY A 51 -7.99 3.84 5.52
C GLY A 51 -6.81 4.16 4.63
N HIS A 52 -5.69 4.60 5.19
CA HIS A 52 -4.50 4.83 4.40
C HIS A 52 -3.71 3.55 4.26
N LYS A 53 -2.70 3.57 3.38
CA LYS A 53 -1.92 2.37 3.08
C LYS A 53 -0.57 2.42 3.76
N LEU A 54 -0.03 1.24 4.03
CA LEU A 54 1.34 1.11 4.51
C LEU A 54 2.04 0.05 3.65
N ALA A 55 3.35 0.18 3.52
CA ALA A 55 4.13 -0.77 2.74
C ALA A 55 4.28 -2.07 3.51
N LEU A 56 4.09 -3.19 2.83
CA LEU A 56 4.30 -4.52 3.42
C LEU A 56 5.75 -4.94 3.30
N THR A 57 6.44 -4.43 2.30
CA THR A 57 7.85 -4.74 2.06
C THR A 57 8.53 -3.43 1.71
N ASP A 58 9.85 -3.46 1.63
CA ASP A 58 10.58 -2.30 1.11
C ASP A 58 10.23 -2.15 -0.36
N ILE A 59 9.78 -0.96 -0.73
CA ILE A 59 9.37 -0.67 -2.10
C ILE A 59 10.33 0.37 -2.65
N PRO A 60 11.21 -0.03 -3.59
CA PRO A 60 12.13 0.94 -4.18
C PRO A 60 11.40 1.96 -5.03
N ALA A 61 12.01 3.14 -5.20
CA ALA A 61 11.46 4.15 -6.08
C ALA A 61 11.31 3.57 -7.48
N GLY A 62 10.23 3.92 -8.14
CA GLY A 62 9.95 3.43 -9.49
C GLY A 62 9.24 2.10 -9.55
N THR A 63 8.99 1.48 -8.41
CA THR A 63 8.31 0.18 -8.36
C THR A 63 6.81 0.37 -8.37
N ASP A 64 6.11 -0.52 -9.06
CA ASP A 64 4.65 -0.49 -9.11
C ASP A 64 4.07 -0.77 -7.73
N ILE A 65 3.00 -0.07 -7.42
CA ILE A 65 2.23 -0.30 -6.18
C ILE A 65 1.10 -1.25 -6.52
N LEU A 66 1.07 -2.38 -5.84
CA LEU A 66 0.08 -3.42 -6.08
C LEU A 66 -0.92 -3.45 -4.95
N LYS A 67 -2.18 -3.28 -5.29
CA LYS A 67 -3.29 -3.35 -4.35
C LYS A 67 -4.41 -4.11 -5.02
N TYR A 68 -4.93 -5.12 -4.33
CA TYR A 68 -5.97 -6.00 -4.88
C TYR A 68 -5.47 -6.70 -6.15
N GLY A 69 -4.18 -6.96 -6.23
CA GLY A 69 -3.59 -7.63 -7.38
C GLY A 69 -3.41 -6.75 -8.60
N GLU A 70 -3.71 -5.47 -8.50
CA GLU A 70 -3.64 -4.55 -9.62
C GLU A 70 -2.66 -3.43 -9.36
N VAL A 71 -2.06 -2.93 -10.42
CA VAL A 71 -1.13 -1.81 -10.31
C VAL A 71 -1.95 -0.53 -10.12
N MET A 72 -1.79 0.08 -8.95
CA MET A 72 -2.53 1.29 -8.62
C MET A 72 -1.73 2.55 -8.87
N GLY A 73 -0.43 2.42 -8.91
CA GLY A 73 0.44 3.57 -9.07
C GLY A 73 1.88 3.13 -9.05
N ARG A 74 2.77 4.06 -8.82
CA ARG A 74 4.20 3.81 -8.80
C ARG A 74 4.83 4.62 -7.69
N ALA A 75 5.77 4.01 -6.96
CA ALA A 75 6.46 4.71 -5.89
C ALA A 75 7.34 5.81 -6.49
N THR A 76 7.23 7.02 -5.93
CA THR A 76 8.04 8.14 -6.39
C THR A 76 9.33 8.24 -5.58
N GLN A 77 9.40 7.51 -4.49
CA GLN A 77 10.60 7.43 -3.66
C GLN A 77 10.55 6.11 -2.94
N GLU A 78 11.63 5.75 -2.28
CA GLU A 78 11.69 4.50 -1.54
C GLU A 78 10.68 4.53 -0.40
N ILE A 79 9.93 3.45 -0.21
CA ILE A 79 8.96 3.32 0.87
C ILE A 79 9.35 2.09 1.67
N PRO A 80 9.95 2.26 2.85
CA PRO A 80 10.35 1.10 3.66
C PRO A 80 9.13 0.37 4.20
N ALA A 81 9.29 -0.92 4.46
CA ALA A 81 8.21 -1.72 5.05
C ALA A 81 7.72 -1.04 6.33
N GLY A 82 6.41 -0.93 6.48
CA GLY A 82 5.79 -0.27 7.63
C GLY A 82 5.64 1.22 7.50
N ALA A 83 6.14 1.82 6.41
CA ALA A 83 6.02 3.26 6.20
C ALA A 83 4.70 3.60 5.53
N HIS A 84 4.29 4.83 5.72
CA HIS A 84 3.04 5.35 5.16
C HIS A 84 3.17 5.50 3.64
N ALA A 85 2.28 4.86 2.92
CA ALA A 85 2.25 4.91 1.46
C ALA A 85 1.00 5.66 1.05
N HIS A 86 1.16 6.86 0.50
CA HIS A 86 0.03 7.70 0.19
C HIS A 86 0.41 8.65 -0.95
N ILE A 87 -0.37 9.70 -1.16
CA ILE A 87 -0.16 10.58 -2.31
C ILE A 87 1.20 11.27 -2.29
N HIS A 88 1.85 11.36 -1.14
CA HIS A 88 3.14 12.04 -1.06
C HIS A 88 4.28 11.21 -1.64
N ASN A 89 4.10 9.88 -1.76
CA ASN A 89 5.16 9.01 -2.27
C ASN A 89 4.67 8.00 -3.31
N ILE A 90 3.44 8.18 -3.79
CA ILE A 90 2.88 7.34 -4.85
C ILE A 90 2.24 8.26 -5.88
N GLU A 91 2.61 8.07 -7.14
CA GLU A 91 1.89 8.74 -8.22
C GLU A 91 0.89 7.75 -8.80
N SER A 92 -0.30 8.23 -9.07
CA SER A 92 -1.38 7.39 -9.56
C SER A 92 -1.18 7.12 -11.05
N LEU A 93 -1.16 5.84 -11.40
CA LEU A 93 -1.09 5.50 -12.82
C LEU A 93 -2.38 5.85 -13.53
N ARG A 94 -3.48 5.84 -12.81
CA ARG A 94 -4.75 6.17 -13.43
C ARG A 94 -4.74 7.59 -13.97
N GLY A 95 -4.26 8.55 -13.17
CA GLY A 95 -4.18 9.92 -13.64
C GLY A 95 -3.20 10.07 -14.77
N ARG A 96 -2.06 9.40 -14.66
CA ARG A 96 -1.06 9.46 -15.72
C ARG A 96 -1.55 8.80 -16.98
N GLY A 97 -2.22 7.68 -16.84
CA GLY A 97 -2.76 6.98 -17.97
C GLY A 97 -3.74 7.80 -18.75
N ASP A 98 -4.57 8.55 -18.04
CA ASP A 98 -5.53 9.42 -18.69
C ASP A 98 -4.83 10.47 -19.54
N LEU A 99 -3.79 11.08 -18.98
CA LEU A 99 -3.06 12.09 -19.71
C LEU A 99 -2.39 11.51 -20.95
N GLU A 100 -1.82 10.34 -20.80
CA GLU A 100 -1.12 9.74 -21.90
C GLU A 100 -2.07 9.23 -22.95
N ALA A 101 -3.21 8.76 -22.54
CA ALA A 101 -4.19 8.26 -23.47
C ALA A 101 -4.65 9.33 -24.41
N LYS A 102 -4.61 10.54 -23.91
CA LYS A 102 -4.98 11.58 -24.80
C LYS A 102 -3.90 11.97 -25.67
N GLY A 103 -2.80 11.62 -25.34
CA GLY A 103 -1.69 11.83 -26.20
C GLY A 103 -1.77 11.02 -27.40
N THR A 104 -2.76 10.75 -26.86
CA THR A 104 -3.17 10.27 -27.16
C THR A 104 -3.94 10.08 -27.46
N SER A 105 -4.23 10.26 -27.20
CA SER A 105 -5.10 10.07 -27.04
C SER A 105 -5.73 10.19 -27.08
N HIS A 106 -5.67 10.56 -27.01
CA HIS A 106 -6.36 10.69 -26.57
C HIS A 106 -6.76 11.05 -26.60
N GLY A 107 -6.40 11.45 -26.77
CA GLY A 107 -6.87 11.72 -26.43
C GLY A 107 -7.08 12.15 -26.57
N VAL A 108 -6.93 12.43 -26.59
CA VAL A 108 -7.26 12.71 -26.28
C VAL A 108 -7.41 12.77 -26.24
#